data_cfe3bc69e9849bf805924cb1365b1cf5
#
_entry.id   cfe3bc69e9849bf805924cb1365b1cf5
#
_cell.length_a   1.000
_cell.length_b   1.000
_cell.length_c   1.000
_cell.angle_alpha   90.00
_cell.angle_beta   90.00
_cell.angle_gamma   90.00
#
_symmetry.space_group_name_H-M   'P 1'
#
loop_
_entity.id
_entity.type
_entity.pdbx_description
1 polymer ?
#
loop_
_entity_poly.entity_id
_entity_poly.type
_entity_poly.pdbx_seq_one_letter_code
_entity_poly.pdbx_strand_id
1 'polypeptide(L)'
;MKVLHVITGLGIGGAEQQLRLLLRHLPLRSEVVTLTNPGAVAAGIEADGTPVTHLGMTGNRDLGALPRLARIVRRGRYDLVHTHLYRACVYGRTAARLAGVRRVIATEHSLGETQIEGRPLSAGTRALYLASERLGTATVAVSPSVARRLADWGVPPDRIRTVPNGIETDRFAFDARARHRTRGLLGLPEDAYVVGGVGRLAPGKRFDRLVRAVASVPEARLLLVGEGEHRAELLRTARASGAADRVLLVGACEDPPTAGSSGPSLPELLSAMDAFVSTSPDETFGLAVVEALAAGLPVRYAACPAIEDLPPDAAPGARRIGTSTSELAAELRGIRDARPARLPLPAAARRYDIAHSARQLMSLYDQAVHGTPSPAK
;
A
#
# COMPACT_ATOMS: atom_id res chain seq x y z
N MET A 1 -24.40 3.76 -10.96
CA MET A 1 -23.16 3.41 -11.69
C MET A 1 -22.71 2.05 -11.24
N LYS A 2 -22.29 1.19 -12.19
CA LYS A 2 -21.73 -0.14 -11.95
C LYS A 2 -20.28 -0.18 -12.46
N VAL A 3 -19.32 -0.49 -11.59
CA VAL A 3 -17.88 -0.48 -11.89
C VAL A 3 -17.29 -1.87 -11.77
N LEU A 4 -16.47 -2.25 -12.76
CA LEU A 4 -15.62 -3.42 -12.66
C LEU A 4 -14.20 -3.01 -12.26
N HIS A 5 -13.71 -3.50 -11.14
CA HIS A 5 -12.31 -3.38 -10.76
C HIS A 5 -11.53 -4.60 -11.26
N VAL A 6 -10.42 -4.37 -11.95
CA VAL A 6 -9.52 -5.44 -12.43
C VAL A 6 -8.17 -5.25 -11.76
N ILE A 7 -7.70 -6.26 -11.04
CA ILE A 7 -6.42 -6.21 -10.34
C ILE A 7 -5.52 -7.39 -10.71
N THR A 8 -4.20 -7.22 -10.68
CA THR A 8 -3.25 -8.29 -11.03
C THR A 8 -3.40 -9.51 -10.13
N GLY A 9 -3.46 -9.31 -8.83
CA GLY A 9 -3.65 -10.33 -7.80
C GLY A 9 -4.19 -9.70 -6.53
N LEU A 10 -4.65 -10.51 -5.58
CA LEU A 10 -5.18 -10.09 -4.28
C LEU A 10 -4.42 -10.75 -3.12
N GLY A 11 -3.09 -10.85 -3.27
CA GLY A 11 -2.19 -11.18 -2.17
C GLY A 11 -2.18 -10.11 -1.09
N ILE A 12 -1.40 -10.31 -0.03
CA ILE A 12 -1.25 -9.31 1.03
C ILE A 12 -0.24 -8.25 0.58
N GLY A 13 -0.73 -7.06 0.27
CA GLY A 13 0.06 -5.92 -0.17
C GLY A 13 -0.71 -4.61 -0.05
N GLY A 14 0.01 -3.48 -0.14
CA GLY A 14 -0.59 -2.15 0.05
C GLY A 14 -1.64 -1.79 -1.01
N ALA A 15 -1.43 -2.18 -2.27
CA ALA A 15 -2.38 -1.91 -3.35
C ALA A 15 -3.67 -2.72 -3.21
N GLU A 16 -3.56 -3.97 -2.79
CA GLU A 16 -4.67 -4.90 -2.59
C GLU A 16 -5.54 -4.46 -1.40
N GLN A 17 -4.89 -4.11 -0.28
CA GLN A 17 -5.59 -3.57 0.89
C GLN A 17 -6.22 -2.21 0.58
N GLN A 18 -5.53 -1.36 -0.18
CA GLN A 18 -6.08 -0.08 -0.63
C GLN A 18 -7.33 -0.26 -1.50
N LEU A 19 -7.34 -1.26 -2.40
CA LEU A 19 -8.54 -1.57 -3.19
C LEU A 19 -9.69 -2.01 -2.26
N ARG A 20 -9.44 -2.95 -1.34
CA ARG A 20 -10.46 -3.40 -0.37
C ARG A 20 -11.04 -2.22 0.41
N LEU A 21 -10.17 -1.35 0.91
CA LEU A 21 -10.56 -0.18 1.68
C LEU A 21 -11.39 0.79 0.85
N LEU A 22 -10.98 1.09 -0.38
CA LEU A 22 -11.75 1.94 -1.30
C LEU A 22 -13.15 1.36 -1.59
N LEU A 23 -13.26 0.05 -1.83
CA LEU A 23 -14.55 -0.59 -2.11
C LEU A 23 -15.56 -0.42 -0.97
N ARG A 24 -15.11 -0.41 0.27
CA ARG A 24 -15.95 -0.16 1.45
C ARG A 24 -16.48 1.28 1.54
N HIS A 25 -15.74 2.24 0.94
CA HIS A 25 -16.05 3.67 0.98
C HIS A 25 -16.67 4.22 -0.31
N LEU A 26 -16.73 3.41 -1.37
CA LEU A 26 -17.34 3.83 -2.64
C LEU A 26 -18.84 3.53 -2.64
N PRO A 27 -19.72 4.55 -2.74
CA PRO A 27 -21.18 4.38 -2.70
C PRO A 27 -21.74 3.93 -4.07
N LEU A 28 -21.21 2.82 -4.61
CA LEU A 28 -21.60 2.31 -5.92
C LEU A 28 -21.53 0.78 -5.98
N ARG A 29 -22.13 0.20 -7.03
CA ARG A 29 -22.03 -1.24 -7.27
C ARG A 29 -20.67 -1.57 -7.86
N SER A 30 -19.88 -2.34 -7.12
CA SER A 30 -18.57 -2.83 -7.55
C SER A 30 -18.56 -4.34 -7.72
N GLU A 31 -17.78 -4.80 -8.69
CA GLU A 31 -17.35 -6.19 -8.82
C GLU A 31 -15.84 -6.20 -9.05
N VAL A 32 -15.16 -7.25 -8.63
CA VAL A 32 -13.70 -7.38 -8.76
C VAL A 32 -13.33 -8.59 -9.61
N VAL A 33 -12.39 -8.42 -10.52
CA VAL A 33 -11.71 -9.52 -11.21
C VAL A 33 -10.25 -9.51 -10.84
N THR A 34 -9.77 -10.60 -10.22
CA THR A 34 -8.33 -10.84 -10.05
C THR A 34 -7.80 -11.68 -11.20
N LEU A 35 -6.70 -11.24 -11.83
CA LEU A 35 -6.15 -11.93 -12.99
C LEU A 35 -5.46 -13.24 -12.60
N THR A 36 -4.67 -13.22 -11.53
CA THR A 36 -3.80 -14.34 -11.14
C THR A 36 -4.23 -14.94 -9.81
N ASN A 37 -3.66 -14.48 -8.70
CA ASN A 37 -3.87 -15.04 -7.38
C ASN A 37 -5.05 -14.33 -6.68
N PRO A 38 -6.12 -15.02 -6.26
CA PRO A 38 -7.15 -14.42 -5.42
C PRO A 38 -6.63 -14.04 -4.03
N GLY A 39 -5.70 -14.82 -3.47
CA GLY A 39 -5.06 -14.52 -2.18
C GLY A 39 -6.02 -14.31 -1.01
N ALA A 40 -5.49 -13.86 0.12
CA ALA A 40 -6.27 -13.63 1.34
C ALA A 40 -7.20 -12.42 1.24
N VAL A 41 -6.79 -11.37 0.51
CA VAL A 41 -7.57 -10.13 0.41
C VAL A 41 -8.89 -10.34 -0.35
N ALA A 42 -8.97 -11.33 -1.26
CA ALA A 42 -10.21 -11.65 -1.97
C ALA A 42 -11.32 -12.05 -1.00
N ALA A 43 -11.03 -12.96 -0.05
CA ALA A 43 -12.00 -13.39 0.96
C ALA A 43 -12.51 -12.19 1.80
N GLY A 44 -11.62 -11.24 2.12
CA GLY A 44 -12.00 -10.02 2.82
C GLY A 44 -12.92 -9.12 2.00
N ILE A 45 -12.66 -8.95 0.70
CA ILE A 45 -13.51 -8.19 -0.21
C ILE A 45 -14.90 -8.83 -0.35
N GLU A 46 -14.96 -10.17 -0.45
CA GLU A 46 -16.23 -10.91 -0.51
C GLU A 46 -17.01 -10.80 0.81
N ALA A 47 -16.33 -10.91 1.96
CA ALA A 47 -16.93 -10.71 3.27
C ALA A 47 -17.48 -9.29 3.45
N ASP A 48 -16.85 -8.27 2.84
CA ASP A 48 -17.32 -6.90 2.80
C ASP A 48 -18.47 -6.69 1.79
N GLY A 49 -18.94 -7.75 1.09
CA GLY A 49 -20.11 -7.74 0.21
C GLY A 49 -19.82 -7.44 -1.28
N THR A 50 -18.55 -7.38 -1.68
CA THR A 50 -18.19 -7.16 -3.09
C THR A 50 -17.80 -8.48 -3.76
N PRO A 51 -18.48 -8.91 -4.87
CA PRO A 51 -18.15 -10.16 -5.55
C PRO A 51 -16.74 -10.14 -6.17
N VAL A 52 -16.00 -11.24 -6.02
CA VAL A 52 -14.68 -11.43 -6.62
C VAL A 52 -14.71 -12.61 -7.60
N THR A 53 -14.22 -12.39 -8.81
CA THR A 53 -14.04 -13.43 -9.83
C THR A 53 -12.56 -13.66 -10.08
N HIS A 54 -12.10 -14.91 -9.98
CA HIS A 54 -10.74 -15.29 -10.35
C HIS A 54 -10.69 -15.68 -11.83
N LEU A 55 -9.87 -14.96 -12.62
CA LEU A 55 -9.73 -15.20 -14.06
C LEU A 55 -8.88 -16.44 -14.38
N GLY A 56 -7.98 -16.84 -13.47
CA GLY A 56 -7.09 -17.99 -13.65
C GLY A 56 -6.03 -17.76 -14.73
N MET A 57 -5.45 -16.58 -14.77
CA MET A 57 -4.36 -16.24 -15.70
C MET A 57 -3.08 -16.96 -15.31
N THR A 58 -2.49 -17.74 -16.23
CA THR A 58 -1.33 -18.60 -15.96
C THR A 58 0.01 -17.87 -16.05
N GLY A 59 0.07 -16.68 -16.65
CA GLY A 59 1.30 -15.91 -16.76
C GLY A 59 1.18 -14.68 -17.68
N ASN A 60 2.27 -13.95 -17.84
CA ASN A 60 2.30 -12.72 -18.64
C ASN A 60 1.99 -12.90 -20.14
N ARG A 61 2.11 -14.14 -20.64
CA ARG A 61 1.87 -14.49 -22.05
C ARG A 61 0.56 -15.24 -22.26
N ASP A 62 -0.33 -15.30 -21.27
CA ASP A 62 -1.66 -15.91 -21.42
C ASP A 62 -2.58 -14.99 -22.25
N LEU A 63 -2.40 -15.04 -23.56
CA LEU A 63 -3.25 -14.27 -24.51
C LEU A 63 -4.70 -14.71 -24.45
N GLY A 64 -5.00 -15.96 -24.02
CA GLY A 64 -6.34 -16.46 -23.80
C GLY A 64 -7.09 -15.76 -22.64
N ALA A 65 -6.36 -15.08 -21.75
CA ALA A 65 -6.97 -14.28 -20.70
C ALA A 65 -7.75 -13.07 -21.26
N LEU A 66 -7.33 -12.49 -22.39
CA LEU A 66 -8.01 -11.34 -23.01
C LEU A 66 -9.46 -11.63 -23.40
N PRO A 67 -9.76 -12.68 -24.21
CA PRO A 67 -11.16 -12.96 -24.58
C PRO A 67 -11.98 -13.43 -23.36
N ARG A 68 -11.38 -14.09 -22.37
CA ARG A 68 -12.09 -14.44 -21.11
C ARG A 68 -12.49 -13.18 -20.36
N LEU A 69 -11.55 -12.24 -20.15
CA LEU A 69 -11.81 -10.97 -19.47
C LEU A 69 -12.81 -10.11 -20.25
N ALA A 70 -12.65 -9.98 -21.59
CA ALA A 70 -13.58 -9.24 -22.44
C ALA A 70 -15.01 -9.79 -22.37
N ARG A 71 -15.18 -11.11 -22.24
CA ARG A 71 -16.49 -11.75 -22.06
C ARG A 71 -17.12 -11.36 -20.72
N ILE A 72 -16.34 -11.33 -19.64
CA ILE A 72 -16.80 -10.88 -18.31
C ILE A 72 -17.26 -9.42 -18.40
N VAL A 73 -16.41 -8.54 -18.95
CA VAL A 73 -16.72 -7.12 -19.11
C VAL A 73 -18.01 -6.92 -19.90
N ARG A 74 -18.16 -7.61 -21.04
CA ARG A 74 -19.36 -7.49 -21.91
C ARG A 74 -20.63 -7.97 -21.21
N ARG A 75 -20.56 -9.13 -20.51
CA ARG A 75 -21.74 -9.70 -19.82
C ARG A 75 -22.18 -8.87 -18.63
N GLY A 76 -21.22 -8.26 -17.90
CA GLY A 76 -21.49 -7.50 -16.71
C GLY A 76 -22.13 -6.13 -16.96
N ARG A 77 -22.09 -5.60 -18.20
CA ARG A 77 -22.69 -4.30 -18.59
C ARG A 77 -22.22 -3.16 -17.67
N TYR A 78 -20.91 -3.08 -17.43
CA TYR A 78 -20.33 -2.05 -16.56
C TYR A 78 -20.31 -0.68 -17.24
N ASP A 79 -20.59 0.35 -16.46
CA ASP A 79 -20.49 1.75 -16.89
C ASP A 79 -19.05 2.18 -17.06
N LEU A 80 -18.14 1.61 -16.22
CA LEU A 80 -16.73 1.92 -16.17
C LEU A 80 -15.91 0.69 -15.76
N VAL A 81 -14.70 0.56 -16.30
CA VAL A 81 -13.69 -0.41 -15.86
C VAL A 81 -12.55 0.34 -15.18
N HIS A 82 -12.19 -0.07 -13.96
CA HIS A 82 -11.06 0.47 -13.22
C HIS A 82 -9.99 -0.60 -13.02
N THR A 83 -8.79 -0.36 -13.49
CA THR A 83 -7.69 -1.32 -13.45
C THR A 83 -6.62 -0.92 -12.44
N HIS A 84 -6.06 -1.89 -11.72
CA HIS A 84 -5.08 -1.67 -10.66
C HIS A 84 -3.85 -2.53 -10.89
N LEU A 85 -2.68 -1.94 -10.80
CA LEU A 85 -1.38 -2.55 -11.05
C LEU A 85 -1.12 -2.78 -12.55
N TYR A 86 0.17 -2.87 -12.91
CA TYR A 86 0.66 -2.87 -14.28
C TYR A 86 -0.02 -3.91 -15.19
N ARG A 87 -0.04 -5.18 -14.77
CA ARG A 87 -0.60 -6.24 -15.62
C ARG A 87 -2.09 -6.04 -15.87
N ALA A 88 -2.85 -5.69 -14.82
CA ALA A 88 -4.26 -5.42 -14.97
C ALA A 88 -4.52 -4.14 -15.79
N CYS A 89 -3.66 -3.15 -15.73
CA CYS A 89 -3.74 -1.97 -16.60
C CYS A 89 -3.63 -2.36 -18.08
N VAL A 90 -2.68 -3.21 -18.44
CA VAL A 90 -2.50 -3.66 -19.84
C VAL A 90 -3.68 -4.53 -20.30
N TYR A 91 -3.97 -5.60 -19.57
CA TYR A 91 -5.01 -6.55 -19.95
C TYR A 91 -6.42 -5.97 -19.82
N GLY A 92 -6.69 -5.23 -18.75
CA GLY A 92 -8.00 -4.67 -18.46
C GLY A 92 -8.41 -3.57 -19.44
N ARG A 93 -7.48 -2.64 -19.75
CA ARG A 93 -7.72 -1.62 -20.79
C ARG A 93 -8.02 -2.25 -22.13
N THR A 94 -7.23 -3.24 -22.54
CA THR A 94 -7.42 -3.95 -23.81
C THR A 94 -8.74 -4.71 -23.84
N ALA A 95 -9.05 -5.49 -22.81
CA ALA A 95 -10.28 -6.27 -22.70
C ALA A 95 -11.53 -5.38 -22.66
N ALA A 96 -11.48 -4.25 -21.95
CA ALA A 96 -12.57 -3.28 -21.90
C ALA A 96 -12.88 -2.73 -23.30
N ARG A 97 -11.87 -2.34 -24.06
CA ARG A 97 -12.05 -1.86 -25.45
C ARG A 97 -12.61 -2.93 -26.36
N LEU A 98 -12.15 -4.18 -26.26
CA LEU A 98 -12.68 -5.33 -27.01
C LEU A 98 -14.14 -5.63 -26.63
N ALA A 99 -14.54 -5.34 -25.41
CA ALA A 99 -15.91 -5.47 -24.93
C ALA A 99 -16.83 -4.29 -25.28
N GLY A 100 -16.29 -3.20 -25.86
CA GLY A 100 -17.04 -1.99 -26.22
C GLY A 100 -17.10 -0.94 -25.11
N VAL A 101 -16.51 -1.18 -23.94
CA VAL A 101 -16.43 -0.19 -22.83
C VAL A 101 -15.28 0.78 -23.11
N ARG A 102 -15.62 2.06 -23.29
CA ARG A 102 -14.66 3.13 -23.57
C ARG A 102 -14.15 3.86 -22.33
N ARG A 103 -14.91 3.77 -21.23
CA ARG A 103 -14.60 4.43 -19.96
C ARG A 103 -13.73 3.53 -19.11
N VAL A 104 -12.40 3.78 -19.18
CA VAL A 104 -11.41 2.96 -18.49
C VAL A 104 -10.46 3.87 -17.71
N ILE A 105 -10.45 3.72 -16.41
CA ILE A 105 -9.51 4.39 -15.50
C ILE A 105 -8.50 3.35 -15.04
N ALA A 106 -7.27 3.77 -14.83
CA ALA A 106 -6.22 2.90 -14.29
C ALA A 106 -5.53 3.59 -13.12
N THR A 107 -5.36 2.89 -11.99
CA THR A 107 -4.55 3.38 -10.87
C THR A 107 -3.18 2.68 -10.86
N GLU A 108 -2.13 3.51 -10.86
CA GLU A 108 -0.77 3.04 -10.76
C GLU A 108 -0.28 3.10 -9.31
N HIS A 109 -0.09 1.90 -8.73
CA HIS A 109 0.30 1.73 -7.32
C HIS A 109 1.79 1.41 -7.14
N SER A 110 2.47 0.96 -8.19
CA SER A 110 3.74 0.24 -8.04
C SER A 110 4.88 0.76 -8.93
N LEU A 111 4.69 1.89 -9.61
CA LEU A 111 5.72 2.51 -10.43
C LEU A 111 6.76 3.21 -9.54
N GLY A 112 7.80 2.46 -9.16
CA GLY A 112 8.97 2.94 -8.47
C GLY A 112 9.97 3.63 -9.40
N GLU A 113 11.14 3.98 -8.90
CA GLU A 113 12.23 4.60 -9.68
C GLU A 113 12.89 3.60 -10.62
N THR A 114 13.08 2.37 -10.16
CA THR A 114 13.84 1.34 -10.88
C THR A 114 13.02 0.10 -11.19
N GLN A 115 11.80 -0.01 -10.65
CA GLN A 115 10.99 -1.21 -10.74
C GLN A 115 9.50 -0.92 -10.82
N ILE A 116 8.74 -1.87 -11.36
CA ILE A 116 7.28 -1.91 -11.33
C ILE A 116 6.82 -3.31 -10.93
N GLU A 117 5.93 -3.42 -9.95
CA GLU A 117 5.50 -4.70 -9.36
C GLU A 117 6.69 -5.61 -8.96
N GLY A 118 7.78 -5.04 -8.43
CA GLY A 118 8.98 -5.77 -8.04
C GLY A 118 9.86 -6.26 -9.21
N ARG A 119 9.60 -5.82 -10.44
CA ARG A 119 10.38 -6.16 -11.63
C ARG A 119 11.16 -4.95 -12.14
N PRO A 120 12.38 -5.14 -12.64
CA PRO A 120 13.13 -4.04 -13.25
C PRO A 120 12.35 -3.37 -14.39
N LEU A 121 12.46 -2.06 -14.49
CA LEU A 121 11.90 -1.30 -15.58
C LEU A 121 12.64 -1.65 -16.89
N SER A 122 11.90 -1.86 -17.96
CA SER A 122 12.45 -2.09 -19.29
C SER A 122 11.74 -1.23 -20.34
N ALA A 123 12.42 -0.96 -21.46
CA ALA A 123 11.82 -0.25 -22.58
C ALA A 123 10.55 -0.95 -23.11
N GLY A 124 10.55 -2.30 -23.13
CA GLY A 124 9.38 -3.09 -23.53
C GLY A 124 8.21 -2.94 -22.57
N THR A 125 8.46 -2.95 -21.24
CA THR A 125 7.45 -2.71 -20.21
C THR A 125 6.82 -1.32 -20.38
N ARG A 126 7.66 -0.29 -20.55
CA ARG A 126 7.22 1.08 -20.79
C ARG A 126 6.39 1.20 -22.09
N ALA A 127 6.90 0.65 -23.21
CA ALA A 127 6.22 0.72 -24.51
C ALA A 127 4.84 0.05 -24.45
N LEU A 128 4.72 -1.13 -23.82
CA LEU A 128 3.45 -1.83 -23.66
C LEU A 128 2.47 -1.05 -22.77
N TYR A 129 2.97 -0.46 -21.69
CA TYR A 129 2.16 0.39 -20.83
C TYR A 129 1.58 1.58 -21.60
N LEU A 130 2.42 2.32 -22.32
CA LEU A 130 2.01 3.50 -23.09
C LEU A 130 1.07 3.15 -24.25
N ALA A 131 1.30 2.01 -24.92
CA ALA A 131 0.39 1.53 -25.95
C ALA A 131 -1.01 1.24 -25.38
N SER A 132 -1.07 0.59 -24.21
CA SER A 132 -2.35 0.30 -23.54
C SER A 132 -2.98 1.55 -22.92
N GLU A 133 -2.17 2.52 -22.49
CA GLU A 133 -2.65 3.75 -21.86
C GLU A 133 -3.57 4.54 -22.81
N ARG A 134 -3.24 4.59 -24.10
CA ARG A 134 -4.08 5.21 -25.14
C ARG A 134 -5.50 4.65 -25.23
N LEU A 135 -5.72 3.45 -24.72
CA LEU A 135 -7.03 2.81 -24.63
C LEU A 135 -7.84 3.26 -23.42
N GLY A 136 -7.21 3.90 -22.44
CA GLY A 136 -7.85 4.40 -21.22
C GLY A 136 -8.45 5.79 -21.37
N THR A 137 -9.16 6.25 -20.34
CA THR A 137 -9.68 7.62 -20.20
C THR A 137 -8.77 8.47 -19.36
N ALA A 138 -8.29 7.95 -18.25
CA ALA A 138 -7.36 8.61 -17.34
C ALA A 138 -6.50 7.59 -16.60
N THR A 139 -5.31 8.05 -16.16
CA THR A 139 -4.42 7.30 -15.29
C THR A 139 -4.30 8.01 -13.95
N VAL A 140 -4.62 7.31 -12.87
CA VAL A 140 -4.55 7.78 -11.49
C VAL A 140 -3.18 7.46 -10.92
N ALA A 141 -2.49 8.47 -10.44
CA ALA A 141 -1.26 8.37 -9.66
C ALA A 141 -1.60 8.45 -8.16
N VAL A 142 -1.03 7.55 -7.37
CA VAL A 142 -1.28 7.51 -5.91
C VAL A 142 -0.48 8.57 -5.13
N SER A 143 0.42 9.28 -5.80
CA SER A 143 1.17 10.41 -5.24
C SER A 143 1.65 11.35 -6.34
N PRO A 144 2.00 12.61 -6.03
CA PRO A 144 2.67 13.51 -6.96
C PRO A 144 3.97 12.93 -7.55
N SER A 145 4.72 12.17 -6.77
CA SER A 145 5.93 11.48 -7.23
C SER A 145 5.61 10.45 -8.32
N VAL A 146 4.55 9.64 -8.14
CA VAL A 146 4.09 8.70 -9.19
C VAL A 146 3.55 9.45 -10.41
N ALA A 147 2.89 10.60 -10.23
CA ALA A 147 2.42 11.42 -11.34
C ALA A 147 3.59 11.92 -12.19
N ARG A 148 4.67 12.40 -11.56
CA ARG A 148 5.90 12.80 -12.26
C ARG A 148 6.51 11.61 -13.03
N ARG A 149 6.66 10.44 -12.41
CA ARG A 149 7.18 9.22 -13.04
C ARG A 149 6.35 8.79 -14.27
N LEU A 150 5.01 8.89 -14.19
CA LEU A 150 4.12 8.61 -15.32
C LEU A 150 4.33 9.61 -16.47
N ALA A 151 4.47 10.89 -16.17
CA ALA A 151 4.78 11.93 -17.17
C ALA A 151 6.15 11.69 -17.82
N ASP A 152 7.17 11.36 -17.04
CA ASP A 152 8.51 10.99 -17.53
C ASP A 152 8.50 9.72 -18.40
N TRP A 153 7.54 8.83 -18.15
CA TRP A 153 7.29 7.67 -19.01
C TRP A 153 6.64 8.06 -20.35
N GLY A 154 5.99 9.22 -20.41
CA GLY A 154 5.33 9.74 -21.61
C GLY A 154 3.81 9.61 -21.58
N VAL A 155 3.21 9.41 -20.40
CA VAL A 155 1.77 9.58 -20.23
C VAL A 155 1.45 11.08 -20.32
N PRO A 156 0.50 11.51 -21.18
CA PRO A 156 0.14 12.92 -21.28
C PRO A 156 -0.31 13.50 -19.95
N PRO A 157 0.20 14.69 -19.52
CA PRO A 157 -0.14 15.26 -18.21
C PRO A 157 -1.63 15.52 -17.99
N ASP A 158 -2.35 15.88 -19.05
CA ASP A 158 -3.79 16.09 -19.03
C ASP A 158 -4.61 14.81 -18.80
N ARG A 159 -3.99 13.64 -18.91
CA ARG A 159 -4.57 12.33 -18.62
C ARG A 159 -4.17 11.77 -17.27
N ILE A 160 -3.22 12.41 -16.57
CA ILE A 160 -2.81 12.01 -15.22
C ILE A 160 -3.70 12.74 -14.20
N ARG A 161 -4.21 11.99 -13.23
CA ARG A 161 -4.94 12.52 -12.07
C ARG A 161 -4.29 11.99 -10.80
N THR A 162 -4.07 12.84 -9.83
CA THR A 162 -3.55 12.41 -8.53
C THR A 162 -4.70 12.18 -7.57
N VAL A 163 -4.90 10.90 -7.17
CA VAL A 163 -5.79 10.52 -6.08
C VAL A 163 -4.94 9.71 -5.11
N PRO A 164 -4.58 10.29 -3.95
CA PRO A 164 -3.69 9.63 -3.01
C PRO A 164 -4.34 8.38 -2.41
N ASN A 165 -3.52 7.42 -2.00
CA ASN A 165 -3.98 6.35 -1.13
C ASN A 165 -4.49 6.94 0.18
N GLY A 166 -5.38 6.21 0.86
CA GLY A 166 -5.95 6.65 2.12
C GLY A 166 -5.94 5.56 3.19
N ILE A 167 -6.15 5.98 4.42
CA ILE A 167 -6.30 5.11 5.59
C ILE A 167 -7.59 5.45 6.34
N GLU A 168 -8.13 4.54 7.13
CA GLU A 168 -9.16 4.84 8.14
C GLU A 168 -8.47 5.41 9.38
N THR A 169 -8.24 6.71 9.37
CA THR A 169 -7.37 7.41 10.34
C THR A 169 -7.72 7.11 11.80
N ASP A 170 -9.01 7.11 12.14
CA ASP A 170 -9.48 6.90 13.51
C ASP A 170 -9.20 5.48 14.03
N ARG A 171 -9.12 4.49 13.14
CA ARG A 171 -8.80 3.11 13.50
C ARG A 171 -7.37 2.94 14.00
N PHE A 172 -6.48 3.81 13.57
CA PHE A 172 -5.07 3.76 13.95
C PHE A 172 -4.75 4.56 15.21
N ALA A 173 -5.73 5.23 15.81
CA ALA A 173 -5.53 5.94 17.08
C ALA A 173 -4.95 5.01 18.14
N PHE A 174 -3.97 5.51 18.90
CA PHE A 174 -3.33 4.74 19.97
C PHE A 174 -4.34 4.26 21.01
N ASP A 175 -4.29 2.98 21.31
CA ASP A 175 -5.10 2.33 22.38
C ASP A 175 -4.17 1.66 23.41
N ALA A 176 -4.17 2.20 24.64
CA ALA A 176 -3.36 1.67 25.73
C ALA A 176 -3.79 0.25 26.16
N ARG A 177 -5.08 -0.09 26.06
CA ARG A 177 -5.56 -1.44 26.37
C ARG A 177 -5.10 -2.43 25.29
N ALA A 178 -5.19 -2.05 24.04
CA ALA A 178 -4.67 -2.85 22.92
C ALA A 178 -3.15 -3.06 23.06
N ARG A 179 -2.39 -2.00 23.42
CA ARG A 179 -0.96 -2.11 23.70
C ARG A 179 -0.66 -3.18 24.75
N HIS A 180 -1.32 -3.11 25.91
CA HIS A 180 -1.09 -4.07 26.99
C HIS A 180 -1.41 -5.51 26.56
N ARG A 181 -2.60 -5.73 25.96
CA ARG A 181 -3.00 -7.05 25.47
C ARG A 181 -2.02 -7.61 24.43
N THR A 182 -1.65 -6.78 23.43
CA THR A 182 -0.79 -7.21 22.31
C THR A 182 0.62 -7.51 22.79
N ARG A 183 1.17 -6.69 23.72
CA ARG A 183 2.47 -6.98 24.33
C ARG A 183 2.45 -8.29 25.10
N GLY A 184 1.42 -8.55 25.89
CA GLY A 184 1.24 -9.83 26.61
C GLY A 184 1.17 -11.03 25.65
N LEU A 185 0.40 -10.93 24.57
CA LEU A 185 0.29 -11.97 23.54
C LEU A 185 1.62 -12.25 22.84
N LEU A 186 2.46 -11.23 22.62
CA LEU A 186 3.74 -11.33 21.94
C LEU A 186 4.92 -11.61 22.89
N GLY A 187 4.69 -11.74 24.19
CA GLY A 187 5.76 -11.91 25.20
C GLY A 187 6.69 -10.70 25.30
N LEU A 188 6.19 -9.51 24.99
CA LEU A 188 6.94 -8.26 25.10
C LEU A 188 6.74 -7.64 26.49
N PRO A 189 7.82 -7.35 27.25
CA PRO A 189 7.72 -6.62 28.51
C PRO A 189 7.05 -5.25 28.33
N GLU A 190 6.28 -4.81 29.33
CA GLU A 190 5.59 -3.52 29.28
C GLU A 190 6.52 -2.31 29.14
N ASP A 191 7.69 -2.38 29.73
CA ASP A 191 8.72 -1.35 29.73
C ASP A 191 9.72 -1.48 28.58
N ALA A 192 9.62 -2.56 27.78
CA ALA A 192 10.53 -2.78 26.65
C ALA A 192 10.41 -1.66 25.60
N TYR A 193 11.53 -1.21 25.05
CA TYR A 193 11.56 -0.33 23.89
C TYR A 193 11.36 -1.14 22.61
N VAL A 194 10.19 -1.00 22.00
CA VAL A 194 9.78 -1.78 20.82
C VAL A 194 9.83 -0.91 19.56
N VAL A 195 10.75 -1.23 18.67
CA VAL A 195 10.85 -0.64 17.33
C VAL A 195 10.04 -1.47 16.36
N GLY A 196 9.21 -0.84 15.56
CA GLY A 196 8.35 -1.53 14.58
C GLY A 196 8.71 -1.27 13.14
N GLY A 197 8.37 -2.23 12.29
CA GLY A 197 8.37 -2.09 10.83
C GLY A 197 7.24 -2.92 10.23
N VAL A 198 6.59 -2.39 9.21
CA VAL A 198 5.44 -3.03 8.55
C VAL A 198 5.66 -3.07 7.04
N GLY A 199 5.41 -4.24 6.43
CA GLY A 199 5.47 -4.40 4.99
C GLY A 199 5.89 -5.80 4.55
N ARG A 200 5.83 -6.04 3.24
CA ARG A 200 6.25 -7.30 2.67
C ARG A 200 7.74 -7.57 2.97
N LEU A 201 8.06 -8.76 3.45
CA LEU A 201 9.45 -9.15 3.72
C LEU A 201 10.16 -9.48 2.39
N ALA A 202 10.54 -8.43 1.67
CA ALA A 202 11.21 -8.49 0.37
C ALA A 202 12.53 -7.68 0.40
N PRO A 203 13.50 -7.99 -0.50
CA PRO A 203 14.79 -7.30 -0.55
C PRO A 203 14.68 -5.78 -0.61
N GLY A 204 13.73 -5.26 -1.40
CA GLY A 204 13.52 -3.82 -1.58
C GLY A 204 13.10 -3.08 -0.31
N LYS A 205 12.54 -3.75 0.68
CA LYS A 205 12.14 -3.13 1.96
C LYS A 205 13.31 -2.93 2.93
N ARG A 206 14.45 -3.56 2.67
CA ARG A 206 15.69 -3.38 3.43
C ARG A 206 15.54 -3.57 4.94
N PHE A 207 14.65 -4.47 5.38
CA PHE A 207 14.53 -4.80 6.81
C PHE A 207 15.79 -5.43 7.42
N ASP A 208 16.68 -5.98 6.59
CA ASP A 208 18.02 -6.41 7.01
C ASP A 208 18.79 -5.27 7.70
N ARG A 209 18.66 -4.05 7.20
CA ARG A 209 19.25 -2.86 7.78
C ARG A 209 18.65 -2.52 9.15
N LEU A 210 17.31 -2.63 9.27
CA LEU A 210 16.62 -2.39 10.55
C LEU A 210 17.01 -3.43 11.60
N VAL A 211 17.11 -4.71 11.21
CA VAL A 211 17.60 -5.79 12.09
C VAL A 211 19.01 -5.46 12.64
N ARG A 212 19.95 -5.08 11.76
CA ARG A 212 21.32 -4.72 12.19
C ARG A 212 21.35 -3.47 13.07
N ALA A 213 20.51 -2.47 12.77
CA ALA A 213 20.45 -1.27 13.60
C ALA A 213 19.93 -1.57 15.01
N VAL A 214 18.85 -2.38 15.13
CA VAL A 214 18.31 -2.81 16.43
C VAL A 214 19.31 -3.70 17.17
N ALA A 215 20.08 -4.54 16.49
CA ALA A 215 21.15 -5.33 17.10
C ALA A 215 22.18 -4.46 17.84
N SER A 216 22.44 -3.25 17.31
CA SER A 216 23.37 -2.28 17.91
C SER A 216 22.75 -1.43 19.04
N VAL A 217 21.49 -1.70 19.42
CA VAL A 217 20.79 -1.06 20.54
C VAL A 217 20.28 -2.14 21.48
N PRO A 218 21.06 -2.54 22.50
CA PRO A 218 20.80 -3.75 23.30
C PRO A 218 19.42 -3.79 23.96
N GLU A 219 18.87 -2.65 24.34
CA GLU A 219 17.56 -2.55 24.99
C GLU A 219 16.38 -2.56 24.01
N ALA A 220 16.65 -2.44 22.71
CA ALA A 220 15.59 -2.42 21.70
C ALA A 220 15.17 -3.84 21.32
N ARG A 221 13.86 -4.01 21.16
CA ARG A 221 13.23 -5.16 20.50
C ARG A 221 12.68 -4.75 19.15
N LEU A 222 12.71 -5.64 18.18
CA LEU A 222 12.17 -5.40 16.85
C LEU A 222 10.90 -6.21 16.64
N LEU A 223 9.84 -5.53 16.24
CA LEU A 223 8.56 -6.12 15.84
C LEU A 223 8.34 -5.87 14.35
N LEU A 224 8.54 -6.91 13.53
CA LEU A 224 8.29 -6.86 12.08
C LEU A 224 6.96 -7.52 11.76
N VAL A 225 6.08 -6.76 11.10
CA VAL A 225 4.77 -7.19 10.65
C VAL A 225 4.80 -7.37 9.13
N GLY A 226 4.55 -8.58 8.68
CA GLY A 226 4.53 -8.92 7.26
C GLY A 226 5.07 -10.31 6.96
N GLU A 227 4.85 -10.75 5.73
CA GLU A 227 5.39 -12.00 5.19
C GLU A 227 6.14 -11.75 3.87
N GLY A 228 6.96 -12.72 3.47
CA GLY A 228 7.69 -12.67 2.21
C GLY A 228 8.93 -13.55 2.17
N GLU A 229 9.49 -13.65 0.99
CA GLU A 229 10.63 -14.51 0.65
C GLU A 229 11.91 -14.25 1.48
N HIS A 230 12.06 -13.03 2.01
CA HIS A 230 13.21 -12.62 2.83
C HIS A 230 13.11 -13.03 4.31
N ARG A 231 12.00 -13.64 4.77
CA ARG A 231 11.82 -14.05 6.17
C ARG A 231 13.00 -14.84 6.71
N ALA A 232 13.44 -15.87 5.99
CA ALA A 232 14.55 -16.72 6.41
C ALA A 232 15.87 -15.95 6.48
N GLU A 233 16.11 -15.02 5.55
CA GLU A 233 17.29 -14.17 5.53
C GLU A 233 17.32 -13.21 6.72
N LEU A 234 16.19 -12.60 7.06
CA LEU A 234 16.07 -11.72 8.22
C LEU A 234 16.36 -12.45 9.53
N LEU A 235 15.87 -13.68 9.68
CA LEU A 235 16.20 -14.52 10.85
C LEU A 235 17.68 -14.89 10.89
N ARG A 236 18.32 -15.18 9.73
CA ARG A 236 19.78 -15.40 9.68
C ARG A 236 20.54 -14.13 10.07
N THR A 237 20.13 -12.97 9.56
CA THR A 237 20.72 -11.68 9.90
C THR A 237 20.60 -11.38 11.40
N ALA A 238 19.45 -11.64 12.02
CA ALA A 238 19.23 -11.46 13.44
C ALA A 238 20.19 -12.33 14.28
N ARG A 239 20.35 -13.62 13.91
CA ARG A 239 21.30 -14.53 14.58
C ARG A 239 22.74 -14.07 14.42
N ALA A 240 23.16 -13.75 13.20
CA ALA A 240 24.51 -13.28 12.91
C ALA A 240 24.87 -11.96 13.62
N SER A 241 23.87 -11.15 13.93
CA SER A 241 24.03 -9.86 14.63
C SER A 241 23.81 -9.98 16.15
N GLY A 242 23.60 -11.19 16.72
CA GLY A 242 23.39 -11.40 18.15
C GLY A 242 22.07 -10.82 18.68
N ALA A 243 21.02 -10.75 17.86
CA ALA A 243 19.74 -10.17 18.22
C ALA A 243 18.55 -11.14 18.00
N ALA A 244 18.81 -12.44 17.88
CA ALA A 244 17.77 -13.43 17.54
C ALA A 244 16.62 -13.47 18.54
N ASP A 245 16.88 -13.28 19.81
CA ASP A 245 15.93 -13.24 20.93
C ASP A 245 15.14 -11.93 21.03
N ARG A 246 15.55 -10.92 20.28
CA ARG A 246 14.98 -9.58 20.30
C ARG A 246 14.26 -9.19 19.01
N VAL A 247 14.22 -10.08 18.01
CA VAL A 247 13.59 -9.86 16.70
C VAL A 247 12.37 -10.76 16.55
N LEU A 248 11.19 -10.18 16.56
CA LEU A 248 9.90 -10.86 16.37
C LEU A 248 9.38 -10.61 14.95
N LEU A 249 9.16 -11.69 14.19
CA LEU A 249 8.47 -11.68 12.91
C LEU A 249 7.09 -12.30 13.09
N VAL A 250 6.06 -11.47 13.23
CA VAL A 250 4.70 -11.92 13.59
C VAL A 250 3.84 -12.38 12.40
N GLY A 251 4.41 -12.34 11.20
CA GLY A 251 3.66 -12.70 10.00
C GLY A 251 2.85 -11.54 9.43
N ALA A 252 2.08 -11.83 8.38
CA ALA A 252 1.14 -10.85 7.83
C ALA A 252 -0.09 -10.77 8.73
N CYS A 253 -0.60 -9.56 8.91
CA CYS A 253 -1.91 -9.35 9.52
C CYS A 253 -2.92 -8.93 8.45
N GLU A 254 -4.14 -9.43 8.58
CA GLU A 254 -5.27 -8.94 7.80
C GLU A 254 -5.83 -7.70 8.48
N ASP A 255 -5.99 -6.62 7.73
CA ASP A 255 -6.56 -5.39 8.25
C ASP A 255 -7.57 -4.77 7.25
N PRO A 256 -8.84 -4.67 7.63
CA PRO A 256 -9.47 -5.21 8.84
C PRO A 256 -9.45 -6.74 8.87
N PRO A 257 -9.40 -7.34 10.09
CA PRO A 257 -9.42 -8.79 10.23
C PRO A 257 -10.73 -9.36 9.69
N THR A 258 -10.65 -10.56 9.09
CA THR A 258 -11.83 -11.33 8.67
C THR A 258 -12.29 -12.26 9.80
N ALA A 259 -13.52 -12.78 9.69
CA ALA A 259 -14.03 -13.76 10.63
C ALA A 259 -13.11 -15.01 10.63
N GLY A 260 -12.50 -15.30 11.78
CA GLY A 260 -11.53 -16.40 11.93
C GLY A 260 -10.06 -15.98 11.93
N SER A 261 -9.74 -14.72 11.72
CA SER A 261 -8.38 -14.21 11.90
C SER A 261 -7.94 -14.35 13.37
N SER A 262 -6.81 -15.05 13.61
CA SER A 262 -6.31 -15.38 14.94
C SER A 262 -5.05 -14.57 15.25
N GLY A 263 -5.14 -13.28 15.47
CA GLY A 263 -3.95 -12.48 15.81
C GLY A 263 -4.30 -11.01 15.97
N PRO A 264 -3.37 -10.21 16.51
CA PRO A 264 -3.58 -8.78 16.62
C PRO A 264 -3.71 -8.12 15.23
N SER A 265 -4.64 -7.18 15.12
CA SER A 265 -4.79 -6.31 13.95
C SER A 265 -3.61 -5.34 13.83
N LEU A 266 -3.44 -4.72 12.66
CA LEU A 266 -2.36 -3.74 12.45
C LEU A 266 -2.43 -2.55 13.42
N PRO A 267 -3.59 -1.93 13.72
CA PRO A 267 -3.69 -0.89 14.76
C PRO A 267 -3.23 -1.36 16.16
N GLU A 268 -3.54 -2.59 16.54
CA GLU A 268 -3.12 -3.15 17.83
C GLU A 268 -1.59 -3.39 17.85
N LEU A 269 -1.02 -3.88 16.75
CA LEU A 269 0.43 -4.04 16.60
C LEU A 269 1.15 -2.70 16.65
N LEU A 270 0.64 -1.66 15.97
CA LEU A 270 1.20 -0.30 16.04
C LEU A 270 1.09 0.30 17.44
N SER A 271 -0.01 0.01 18.14
CA SER A 271 -0.15 0.43 19.56
C SER A 271 0.90 -0.22 20.47
N ALA A 272 1.36 -1.44 20.17
CA ALA A 272 2.41 -2.13 20.93
C ALA A 272 3.82 -1.58 20.73
N MET A 273 4.07 -0.81 19.65
CA MET A 273 5.37 -0.22 19.30
C MET A 273 5.63 1.09 20.05
N ASP A 274 6.89 1.54 20.13
CA ASP A 274 7.34 2.83 20.68
C ASP A 274 7.96 3.73 19.60
N ALA A 275 8.47 3.15 18.52
CA ALA A 275 8.97 3.85 17.35
C ALA A 275 8.67 3.04 16.09
N PHE A 276 8.54 3.71 14.96
CA PHE A 276 8.32 3.06 13.67
C PHE A 276 9.43 3.41 12.68
N VAL A 277 9.87 2.41 11.90
CA VAL A 277 10.92 2.60 10.88
C VAL A 277 10.52 1.97 9.56
N SER A 278 10.57 2.77 8.49
CA SER A 278 10.50 2.31 7.10
C SER A 278 11.86 2.46 6.44
N THR A 279 12.51 1.33 6.15
CA THR A 279 13.85 1.29 5.55
C THR A 279 13.85 1.20 4.03
N SER A 280 12.69 1.16 3.40
CA SER A 280 12.53 1.09 1.94
C SER A 280 13.03 2.37 1.27
N PRO A 281 14.00 2.28 0.34
CA PRO A 281 14.51 3.44 -0.38
C PRO A 281 13.64 3.88 -1.56
N ASP A 282 12.73 3.02 -2.01
CA ASP A 282 11.83 3.29 -3.14
C ASP A 282 10.38 2.94 -2.76
N GLU A 283 9.57 3.95 -2.57
CA GLU A 283 8.15 3.87 -2.26
C GLU A 283 7.33 4.68 -3.28
N THR A 284 6.12 4.24 -3.50
CA THR A 284 5.15 4.98 -4.33
C THR A 284 4.26 5.89 -3.50
N PHE A 285 4.08 5.56 -2.22
CA PHE A 285 3.28 6.35 -1.28
C PHE A 285 3.84 6.28 0.15
N GLY A 286 3.89 5.09 0.75
CA GLY A 286 4.34 4.88 2.12
C GLY A 286 3.19 4.75 3.12
N LEU A 287 2.17 3.93 2.81
CA LEU A 287 0.99 3.70 3.68
C LEU A 287 1.37 3.42 5.13
N ALA A 288 2.29 2.47 5.37
CA ALA A 288 2.71 2.09 6.72
C ALA A 288 3.30 3.26 7.55
N VAL A 289 3.92 4.23 6.89
CA VAL A 289 4.40 5.47 7.53
C VAL A 289 3.22 6.34 7.97
N VAL A 290 2.21 6.49 7.11
CA VAL A 290 1.01 7.28 7.42
C VAL A 290 0.20 6.61 8.54
N GLU A 291 0.05 5.30 8.53
CA GLU A 291 -0.58 4.48 9.57
C GLU A 291 0.13 4.62 10.92
N ALA A 292 1.46 4.54 10.93
CA ALA A 292 2.28 4.72 12.13
C ALA A 292 2.17 6.15 12.69
N LEU A 293 2.12 7.17 11.83
CA LEU A 293 1.88 8.54 12.24
C LEU A 293 0.48 8.74 12.82
N ALA A 294 -0.53 8.07 12.27
CA ALA A 294 -1.88 8.10 12.82
C ALA A 294 -1.95 7.42 14.21
N ALA A 295 -1.09 6.40 14.45
CA ALA A 295 -0.92 5.79 15.76
C ALA A 295 -0.10 6.65 16.75
N GLY A 296 0.32 7.86 16.36
CA GLY A 296 1.10 8.77 17.19
C GLY A 296 2.54 8.33 17.43
N LEU A 297 3.10 7.46 16.59
CA LEU A 297 4.48 7.01 16.72
C LEU A 297 5.48 8.04 16.21
N PRO A 298 6.65 8.19 16.83
CA PRO A 298 7.80 8.77 16.19
C PRO A 298 8.24 7.87 15.04
N VAL A 299 8.40 8.47 13.84
CA VAL A 299 8.65 7.72 12.60
C VAL A 299 10.00 8.09 12.02
N ARG A 300 10.73 7.06 11.55
CA ARG A 300 11.93 7.20 10.72
C ARG A 300 11.69 6.51 9.39
N TYR A 301 12.02 7.18 8.28
CA TYR A 301 11.77 6.62 6.96
C TYR A 301 12.90 6.95 5.96
N ALA A 302 13.20 6.04 5.05
CA ALA A 302 14.17 6.27 4.00
C ALA A 302 13.54 6.98 2.79
N ALA A 303 12.34 6.55 2.37
CA ALA A 303 11.51 7.21 1.36
C ALA A 303 10.02 7.12 1.74
N CYS A 304 9.30 8.22 1.59
CA CYS A 304 7.85 8.27 1.80
C CYS A 304 7.22 9.46 1.05
N PRO A 305 6.81 9.29 -0.22
CA PRO A 305 6.18 10.36 -1.01
C PRO A 305 4.98 11.00 -0.33
N ALA A 306 4.20 10.24 0.45
CA ALA A 306 3.08 10.80 1.21
C ALA A 306 3.49 11.89 2.20
N ILE A 307 4.75 11.90 2.65
CA ILE A 307 5.27 12.92 3.58
C ILE A 307 6.12 13.94 2.83
N GLU A 308 6.98 13.46 1.91
CA GLU A 308 7.94 14.31 1.18
C GLU A 308 7.25 15.30 0.23
N ASP A 309 6.05 14.99 -0.23
CA ASP A 309 5.22 15.85 -1.08
C ASP A 309 4.38 16.88 -0.26
N LEU A 310 4.56 16.95 1.08
CA LEU A 310 3.86 17.86 1.98
C LEU A 310 4.80 18.93 2.59
N PRO A 311 4.25 20.03 3.13
CA PRO A 311 5.02 20.97 3.94
C PRO A 311 5.72 20.27 5.12
N PRO A 312 6.94 20.72 5.51
CA PRO A 312 7.74 20.06 6.55
C PRO A 312 7.06 19.92 7.91
N ASP A 313 6.14 20.82 8.24
CA ASP A 313 5.37 20.84 9.49
C ASP A 313 4.11 19.95 9.47
N ALA A 314 3.76 19.38 8.31
CA ALA A 314 2.57 18.54 8.17
C ALA A 314 2.68 17.21 8.92
N ALA A 315 3.89 16.72 9.20
CA ALA A 315 4.16 15.45 9.86
C ALA A 315 5.20 15.59 10.99
N PRO A 316 4.90 16.33 12.07
CA PRO A 316 5.80 16.40 13.22
C PRO A 316 6.01 14.99 13.78
N GLY A 317 7.24 14.61 14.09
CA GLY A 317 7.62 13.26 14.51
C GLY A 317 8.10 12.34 13.38
N ALA A 318 7.85 12.66 12.12
CA ALA A 318 8.46 12.00 10.97
C ALA A 318 9.82 12.63 10.64
N ARG A 319 10.83 11.77 10.42
CA ARG A 319 12.16 12.22 9.99
C ARG A 319 12.72 11.28 8.94
N ARG A 320 13.18 11.86 7.85
CA ARG A 320 13.92 11.11 6.83
C ARG A 320 15.30 10.72 7.36
N ILE A 321 15.72 9.49 7.05
CA ILE A 321 17.01 8.94 7.40
C ILE A 321 17.81 8.56 6.15
N GLY A 322 19.11 8.64 6.24
CA GLY A 322 20.03 8.14 5.20
C GLY A 322 20.06 6.61 5.12
N THR A 323 21.00 6.06 4.38
CA THR A 323 21.16 4.60 4.18
C THR A 323 22.07 3.91 5.17
N SER A 324 22.69 4.63 6.10
CA SER A 324 23.63 4.09 7.08
C SER A 324 22.91 3.37 8.23
N THR A 325 23.37 2.15 8.56
CA THR A 325 22.89 1.39 9.72
C THR A 325 23.28 2.06 11.04
N SER A 326 24.47 2.66 11.11
CA SER A 326 24.94 3.37 12.31
C SER A 326 24.14 4.65 12.59
N GLU A 327 23.78 5.40 11.54
CA GLU A 327 22.87 6.55 11.65
C GLU A 327 21.51 6.11 12.19
N LEU A 328 20.92 5.06 11.62
CA LEU A 328 19.65 4.53 12.10
C LEU A 328 19.74 4.08 13.57
N ALA A 329 20.82 3.40 13.96
CA ALA A 329 21.02 3.00 15.36
C ALA A 329 21.13 4.22 16.30
N ALA A 330 21.77 5.31 15.86
CA ALA A 330 21.84 6.56 16.62
C ALA A 330 20.46 7.20 16.79
N GLU A 331 19.66 7.26 15.71
CA GLU A 331 18.28 7.76 15.77
C GLU A 331 17.41 6.93 16.74
N LEU A 332 17.55 5.59 16.71
CA LEU A 332 16.80 4.71 17.63
C LEU A 332 17.20 4.94 19.09
N ARG A 333 18.49 5.14 19.39
CA ARG A 333 18.94 5.52 20.75
C ARG A 333 18.36 6.85 21.18
N GLY A 334 18.40 7.86 20.31
CA GLY A 334 17.82 9.17 20.58
C GLY A 334 16.32 9.13 20.91
N ILE A 335 15.53 8.33 20.18
CA ILE A 335 14.10 8.14 20.49
C ILE A 335 13.92 7.41 21.83
N ARG A 336 14.69 6.33 22.08
CA ARG A 336 14.66 5.59 23.34
C ARG A 336 14.93 6.49 24.55
N ASP A 337 15.98 7.31 24.45
CA ASP A 337 16.40 8.18 25.54
C ASP A 337 15.41 9.31 25.82
N ALA A 338 14.82 9.87 24.76
CA ALA A 338 13.81 10.92 24.85
C ALA A 338 12.47 10.40 25.37
N ARG A 339 12.15 9.11 25.18
CA ARG A 339 10.87 8.48 25.55
C ARG A 339 9.65 9.37 25.25
N PRO A 340 9.48 9.81 23.97
CA PRO A 340 8.43 10.75 23.65
C PRO A 340 7.06 10.13 23.96
N ALA A 341 6.14 10.94 24.49
CA ALA A 341 4.73 10.58 24.54
C ALA A 341 4.18 10.36 23.13
N ARG A 342 3.05 9.66 23.02
CA ARG A 342 2.34 9.55 21.73
C ARG A 342 2.02 10.94 21.18
N LEU A 343 2.34 11.14 19.94
CA LEU A 343 2.10 12.40 19.26
C LEU A 343 0.62 12.53 18.89
N PRO A 344 0.07 13.74 18.86
CA PRO A 344 -1.27 13.97 18.34
C PRO A 344 -1.34 13.63 16.86
N LEU A 345 -2.54 13.28 16.37
CA LEU A 345 -2.78 12.99 14.97
C LEU A 345 -2.29 14.15 14.07
N PRO A 346 -1.28 13.93 13.19
CA PRO A 346 -0.72 14.98 12.38
C PRO A 346 -1.61 15.35 11.19
N ALA A 347 -1.42 16.55 10.64
CA ALA A 347 -2.13 17.03 9.45
C ALA A 347 -1.95 16.10 8.25
N ALA A 348 -0.75 15.52 8.07
CA ALA A 348 -0.47 14.54 7.03
C ALA A 348 -1.41 13.33 7.10
N ALA A 349 -1.61 12.72 8.27
CA ALA A 349 -2.49 11.58 8.40
C ALA A 349 -3.96 11.95 8.13
N ARG A 350 -4.43 13.09 8.63
CA ARG A 350 -5.80 13.60 8.35
C ARG A 350 -6.04 13.83 6.86
N ARG A 351 -5.02 14.33 6.13
CA ARG A 351 -5.10 14.55 4.68
C ARG A 351 -5.38 13.26 3.92
N TYR A 352 -4.86 12.15 4.40
CA TYR A 352 -4.97 10.83 3.77
C TYR A 352 -6.09 9.97 4.38
N ASP A 353 -7.14 10.59 4.90
CA ASP A 353 -8.36 9.86 5.23
C ASP A 353 -9.00 9.27 3.97
N ILE A 354 -9.34 7.98 4.04
CA ILE A 354 -9.85 7.21 2.89
C ILE A 354 -11.14 7.79 2.30
N ALA A 355 -12.01 8.39 3.13
CA ALA A 355 -13.23 9.01 2.65
C ALA A 355 -12.94 10.19 1.71
N HIS A 356 -11.81 10.89 1.92
CA HIS A 356 -11.38 11.95 1.01
C HIS A 356 -10.94 11.37 -0.35
N SER A 357 -10.12 10.34 -0.35
CA SER A 357 -9.66 9.65 -1.57
C SER A 357 -10.84 9.04 -2.34
N ALA A 358 -11.80 8.43 -1.64
CA ALA A 358 -13.02 7.89 -2.25
C ALA A 358 -13.86 8.97 -2.93
N ARG A 359 -14.04 10.15 -2.29
CA ARG A 359 -14.77 11.28 -2.92
C ARG A 359 -14.06 11.79 -4.18
N GLN A 360 -12.73 11.93 -4.16
CA GLN A 360 -11.96 12.33 -5.33
C GLN A 360 -12.11 11.31 -6.47
N LEU A 361 -12.05 10.03 -6.15
CA LEU A 361 -12.21 8.96 -7.13
C LEU A 361 -13.63 8.94 -7.72
N MET A 362 -14.66 9.15 -6.89
CA MET A 362 -16.05 9.27 -7.35
C MET A 362 -16.23 10.42 -8.33
N SER A 363 -15.67 11.60 -8.01
CA SER A 363 -15.70 12.75 -8.93
C SER A 363 -15.05 12.41 -10.29
N LEU A 364 -13.94 11.69 -10.28
CA LEU A 364 -13.28 11.22 -11.50
C LEU A 364 -14.16 10.22 -12.29
N TYR A 365 -14.85 9.31 -11.61
CA TYR A 365 -15.78 8.38 -12.26
C TYR A 365 -16.95 9.12 -12.91
N ASP A 366 -17.54 10.07 -12.20
CA ASP A 366 -18.66 10.88 -12.72
C ASP A 366 -18.22 11.70 -13.95
N GLN A 367 -17.04 12.30 -13.92
CA GLN A 367 -16.47 12.98 -15.08
C GLN A 367 -16.25 12.02 -16.26
N ALA A 368 -15.77 10.80 -16.02
CA ALA A 368 -15.54 9.82 -17.06
C ALA A 368 -16.86 9.29 -17.68
N VAL A 369 -17.91 9.18 -16.88
CA VAL A 369 -19.21 8.62 -17.31
C VAL A 369 -20.12 9.68 -17.94
N HIS A 370 -20.18 10.87 -17.36
CA HIS A 370 -21.13 11.92 -17.76
C HIS A 370 -20.50 13.08 -18.56
N GLY A 371 -19.17 13.07 -18.73
CA GLY A 371 -18.42 14.18 -19.32
C GLY A 371 -18.10 15.25 -18.27
N THR A 372 -17.09 16.09 -18.54
CA THR A 372 -16.74 17.20 -17.65
C THR A 372 -17.91 18.19 -17.63
N PRO A 373 -18.41 18.62 -16.46
CA PRO A 373 -19.22 19.82 -16.41
C PRO A 373 -18.36 20.95 -16.99
N SER A 374 -18.87 21.66 -18.00
CA SER A 374 -18.25 22.86 -18.52
C SER A 374 -17.97 23.79 -17.33
N PRO A 375 -16.75 24.33 -17.16
CA PRO A 375 -16.56 25.32 -16.12
C PRO A 375 -17.58 26.44 -16.36
N ALA A 376 -18.40 26.72 -15.35
CA ALA A 376 -19.28 27.88 -15.39
C ALA A 376 -18.41 29.10 -15.69
N LYS A 377 -18.75 29.80 -16.80
CA LYS A 377 -18.12 31.06 -17.20
C LYS A 377 -18.32 32.12 -16.15
#